data_e4744a0b5c8705613818be0a1498d4cd
#
_entry.id   e4744a0b5c8705613818be0a1498d4cd
#
_cell.length_a   1.000
_cell.length_b   1.000
_cell.length_c   1.000
_cell.angle_alpha   90.00
_cell.angle_beta   90.00
_cell.angle_gamma   90.00
#
_symmetry.space_group_name_H-M   'P 1'
#
loop_
_entity.id
_entity.type
_entity.pdbx_description
1 polymer ?
#
loop_
_entity_poly.entity_id
_entity_poly.type
_entity_poly.pdbx_seq_one_letter_code
_entity_poly.pdbx_strand_id
1 'polypeptide(L)'
;LIRFLLAGRPNKVKEQAKALRNLIKSTVPLIKSLAEEADASHLIRHEGHLTVYRGEADFAKDRGGWELRRLNGVRTQILSADALRDFDPNLSHAFTKGILIEENGHTINPQGLVTLLFRRFIANGGEFVSARVIGFETEGRALKGITTTNGVLAVDAAVVAAGAHSKSLANSLGDDIPLDTERGYHIVIANPEAAPRIPTTDASGKFIATPMEMGLRVAGTVEFAGLTA
;
A
#
# COMPACT_ATOMS: atom_id res chain seq x y z
N LEU A 1 -17.72 -6.74 8.98
CA LEU A 1 -17.76 -5.48 9.74
C LEU A 1 -17.52 -5.69 11.25
N ILE A 2 -18.25 -6.59 11.94
CA ILE A 2 -18.09 -6.81 13.40
C ILE A 2 -16.66 -7.25 13.75
N ARG A 3 -16.08 -8.23 13.03
CA ARG A 3 -14.67 -8.65 13.23
C ARG A 3 -13.69 -7.49 13.05
N PHE A 4 -13.92 -6.60 12.06
CA PHE A 4 -13.12 -5.40 11.82
C PHE A 4 -13.18 -4.42 13.01
N LEU A 5 -14.39 -4.13 13.51
CA LEU A 5 -14.57 -3.25 14.68
C LEU A 5 -13.90 -3.83 15.94
N LEU A 6 -14.01 -5.15 16.14
CA LEU A 6 -13.36 -5.84 17.26
C LEU A 6 -11.82 -5.82 17.15
N ALA A 7 -11.29 -5.87 15.94
CA ALA A 7 -9.85 -5.74 15.68
C ALA A 7 -9.30 -4.33 16.02
N GLY A 8 -10.14 -3.29 15.96
CA GLY A 8 -9.81 -1.92 16.35
C GLY A 8 -9.68 -1.65 17.84
N ARG A 9 -9.86 -2.64 18.72
CA ARG A 9 -9.69 -2.47 20.17
C ARG A 9 -8.21 -2.13 20.50
N PRO A 10 -7.93 -1.19 21.46
CA PRO A 10 -6.58 -0.68 21.72
C PRO A 10 -5.50 -1.74 21.93
N ASN A 11 -5.83 -2.81 22.67
CA ASN A 11 -4.87 -3.89 22.94
C ASN A 11 -4.54 -4.68 21.65
N LYS A 12 -5.56 -4.96 20.82
CA LYS A 12 -5.37 -5.63 19.52
C LYS A 12 -4.59 -4.78 18.54
N VAL A 13 -4.86 -3.48 18.50
CA VAL A 13 -4.15 -2.52 17.63
C VAL A 13 -2.65 -2.50 17.93
N LYS A 14 -2.24 -2.55 19.20
CA LYS A 14 -0.82 -2.60 19.59
C LYS A 14 -0.13 -3.87 19.09
N GLU A 15 -0.74 -5.04 19.29
CA GLU A 15 -0.22 -6.33 18.80
C GLU A 15 -0.10 -6.36 17.28
N GLN A 16 -1.16 -5.92 16.60
CA GLN A 16 -1.22 -5.87 15.13
C GLN A 16 -0.19 -4.88 14.56
N ALA A 17 -0.01 -3.71 15.18
CA ALA A 17 0.99 -2.73 14.76
C ALA A 17 2.40 -3.30 14.82
N LYS A 18 2.74 -4.05 15.88
CA LYS A 18 4.03 -4.73 16.01
C LYS A 18 4.22 -5.81 14.95
N ALA A 19 3.20 -6.64 14.70
CA ALA A 19 3.25 -7.68 13.66
C ALA A 19 3.40 -7.05 12.27
N LEU A 20 2.59 -6.02 11.97
CA LEU A 20 2.65 -5.31 10.70
C LEU A 20 4.01 -4.65 10.48
N ARG A 21 4.59 -4.01 11.50
CA ARG A 21 5.94 -3.40 11.40
C ARG A 21 6.98 -4.43 10.97
N ASN A 22 6.94 -5.64 11.50
CA ASN A 22 7.87 -6.69 11.11
C ASN A 22 7.75 -7.10 9.63
N LEU A 23 6.55 -7.04 9.08
CA LEU A 23 6.33 -7.34 7.66
C LEU A 23 6.78 -6.18 6.76
N ILE A 24 6.51 -4.93 7.14
CA ILE A 24 6.67 -3.79 6.23
C ILE A 24 7.97 -3.00 6.40
N LYS A 25 8.73 -3.18 7.50
CA LYS A 25 9.95 -2.39 7.79
C LYS A 25 11.03 -2.47 6.70
N SER A 26 11.05 -3.57 5.93
CA SER A 26 12.01 -3.80 4.85
C SER A 26 11.43 -3.53 3.47
N THR A 27 10.19 -3.04 3.36
CA THR A 27 9.50 -2.87 2.05
C THR A 27 10.27 -1.91 1.13
N VAL A 28 10.64 -0.73 1.62
CA VAL A 28 11.33 0.27 0.78
C VAL A 28 12.67 -0.24 0.25
N PRO A 29 13.61 -0.77 1.09
CA PRO A 29 14.86 -1.33 0.57
C PRO A 29 14.65 -2.51 -0.38
N LEU A 30 13.69 -3.40 -0.11
CA LEU A 30 13.42 -4.54 -0.98
C LEU A 30 12.83 -4.12 -2.34
N ILE A 31 11.89 -3.18 -2.37
CA ILE A 31 11.34 -2.64 -3.63
C ILE A 31 12.42 -1.91 -4.42
N LYS A 32 13.32 -1.18 -3.77
CA LYS A 32 14.46 -0.54 -4.46
C LYS A 32 15.36 -1.57 -5.12
N SER A 33 15.75 -2.64 -4.40
CA SER A 33 16.56 -3.73 -4.96
C SER A 33 15.88 -4.40 -6.16
N LEU A 34 14.59 -4.73 -6.04
CA LEU A 34 13.83 -5.31 -7.15
C LEU A 34 13.70 -4.37 -8.35
N ALA A 35 13.53 -3.06 -8.08
CA ALA A 35 13.46 -2.05 -9.13
C ALA A 35 14.81 -1.88 -9.84
N GLU A 36 15.94 -1.95 -9.13
CA GLU A 36 17.28 -1.96 -9.69
C GLU A 36 17.49 -3.15 -10.62
N GLU A 37 17.11 -4.36 -10.18
CA GLU A 37 17.19 -5.57 -11.00
C GLU A 37 16.32 -5.52 -12.27
N ALA A 38 15.24 -4.76 -12.26
CA ALA A 38 14.28 -4.62 -13.35
C ALA A 38 14.47 -3.35 -14.19
N ASP A 39 15.56 -2.60 -14.00
CA ASP A 39 15.81 -1.28 -14.63
C ASP A 39 14.69 -0.25 -14.38
N ALA A 40 13.99 -0.39 -13.24
CA ALA A 40 12.84 0.41 -12.84
C ALA A 40 13.13 1.43 -11.73
N SER A 41 14.40 1.64 -11.34
CA SER A 41 14.81 2.55 -10.25
C SER A 41 14.29 3.97 -10.46
N HIS A 42 14.18 4.42 -11.70
CA HIS A 42 13.66 5.73 -12.08
C HIS A 42 12.19 5.95 -11.69
N LEU A 43 11.44 4.87 -11.42
CA LEU A 43 10.04 4.92 -11.00
C LEU A 43 9.85 4.99 -9.48
N ILE A 44 10.93 4.81 -8.71
CA ILE A 44 10.88 4.83 -7.24
C ILE A 44 11.39 6.17 -6.72
N ARG A 45 10.63 6.77 -5.81
CA ARG A 45 11.03 7.96 -5.06
C ARG A 45 11.12 7.61 -3.58
N HIS A 46 12.22 7.95 -2.94
CA HIS A 46 12.44 7.76 -1.49
C HIS A 46 12.64 9.13 -0.84
N GLU A 47 11.59 9.93 -0.84
CA GLU A 47 11.59 11.34 -0.43
C GLU A 47 10.70 11.59 0.78
N GLY A 48 10.10 10.53 1.32
CA GLY A 48 9.24 10.58 2.49
C GLY A 48 7.75 10.65 2.17
N HIS A 49 6.99 10.88 3.25
CA HIS A 49 5.54 11.09 3.25
C HIS A 49 5.20 12.15 4.29
N LEU A 50 4.44 13.15 3.90
CA LEU A 50 4.01 14.24 4.75
C LEU A 50 2.54 14.07 5.15
N THR A 51 2.22 14.31 6.43
CA THR A 51 0.84 14.49 6.90
C THR A 51 0.69 15.91 7.43
N VAL A 52 -0.29 16.65 6.93
CA VAL A 52 -0.50 18.06 7.28
C VAL A 52 -1.77 18.28 8.09
N TYR A 53 -1.73 19.28 8.97
CA TYR A 53 -2.79 19.64 9.91
C TYR A 53 -3.06 21.14 9.84
N ARG A 54 -4.34 21.52 10.00
CA ARG A 54 -4.76 22.93 10.03
C ARG A 54 -4.53 23.61 11.39
N GLY A 55 -4.22 22.83 12.43
CA GLY A 55 -3.92 23.36 13.75
C GLY A 55 -3.66 22.27 14.79
N GLU A 56 -3.36 22.71 16.03
CA GLU A 56 -3.05 21.81 17.14
C GLU A 56 -4.24 20.92 17.52
N ALA A 57 -5.46 21.40 17.41
CA ALA A 57 -6.67 20.63 17.73
C ALA A 57 -6.85 19.42 16.76
N ASP A 58 -6.52 19.59 15.48
CA ASP A 58 -6.57 18.50 14.51
C ASP A 58 -5.44 17.49 14.74
N PHE A 59 -4.23 17.99 15.02
CA PHE A 59 -3.10 17.14 15.36
C PHE A 59 -3.35 16.31 16.63
N ALA A 60 -4.00 16.91 17.64
CA ALA A 60 -4.30 16.24 18.90
C ALA A 60 -5.18 14.98 18.71
N LYS A 61 -6.07 14.97 17.72
CA LYS A 61 -6.91 13.81 17.38
C LYS A 61 -6.08 12.59 16.92
N ASP A 62 -4.95 12.83 16.24
CA ASP A 62 -4.09 11.79 15.68
C ASP A 62 -2.88 11.45 16.58
N ARG A 63 -2.70 12.15 17.70
CA ARG A 63 -1.54 12.00 18.60
C ARG A 63 -1.30 10.55 19.03
N GLY A 64 -2.35 9.82 19.38
CA GLY A 64 -2.25 8.41 19.76
C GLY A 64 -1.75 7.51 18.64
N GLY A 65 -2.12 7.78 17.41
CA GLY A 65 -1.65 7.08 16.22
C GLY A 65 -0.16 7.35 15.93
N TRP A 66 0.29 8.59 16.12
CA TRP A 66 1.70 8.94 15.99
C TRP A 66 2.57 8.33 17.08
N GLU A 67 2.09 8.33 18.32
CA GLU A 67 2.77 7.66 19.43
C GLU A 67 2.91 6.15 19.18
N LEU A 68 1.85 5.49 18.67
CA LEU A 68 1.91 4.07 18.30
C LEU A 68 2.98 3.82 17.21
N ARG A 69 3.08 4.68 16.19
CA ARG A 69 4.13 4.57 15.16
C ARG A 69 5.52 4.73 15.75
N ARG A 70 5.71 5.73 16.60
CA ARG A 70 6.98 5.99 17.30
C ARG A 70 7.41 4.80 18.16
N LEU A 71 6.49 4.21 18.92
CA LEU A 71 6.73 3.01 19.73
C LEU A 71 7.12 1.78 18.90
N ASN A 72 6.73 1.75 17.62
CA ASN A 72 7.12 0.72 16.66
C ASN A 72 8.32 1.13 15.79
N GLY A 73 9.08 2.15 16.20
CA GLY A 73 10.35 2.53 15.57
C GLY A 73 10.19 3.33 14.27
N VAL A 74 9.03 3.93 14.00
CA VAL A 74 8.87 4.88 12.90
C VAL A 74 9.43 6.23 13.34
N ARG A 75 10.41 6.73 12.62
CA ARG A 75 10.99 8.06 12.84
C ARG A 75 10.12 9.12 12.18
N THR A 76 9.81 10.17 12.92
CA THR A 76 8.99 11.27 12.45
C THR A 76 9.63 12.61 12.79
N GLN A 77 9.53 13.57 11.88
CA GLN A 77 9.91 14.96 12.11
C GLN A 77 8.65 15.83 12.17
N ILE A 78 8.54 16.66 13.19
CA ILE A 78 7.46 17.65 13.31
C ILE A 78 7.90 18.93 12.61
N LEU A 79 7.08 19.43 11.69
CA LEU A 79 7.30 20.67 10.97
C LEU A 79 6.32 21.74 11.48
N SER A 80 6.84 22.92 11.82
CA SER A 80 6.05 24.12 12.08
C SER A 80 5.45 24.70 10.79
N ALA A 81 4.63 25.73 10.91
CA ALA A 81 4.08 26.44 9.74
C ALA A 81 5.20 26.97 8.83
N ASP A 82 6.23 27.58 9.39
CA ASP A 82 7.36 28.13 8.61
C ASP A 82 8.16 27.01 7.96
N ALA A 83 8.50 25.95 8.71
CA ALA A 83 9.19 24.78 8.18
C ALA A 83 8.40 24.08 7.06
N LEU A 84 7.07 24.09 7.10
CA LEU A 84 6.23 23.58 6.01
C LEU A 84 6.37 24.44 4.74
N ARG A 85 6.45 25.79 4.87
CA ARG A 85 6.66 26.71 3.73
C ARG A 85 8.01 26.50 3.08
N ASP A 86 9.04 26.35 3.92
CA ASP A 86 10.41 26.09 3.45
C ASP A 86 10.51 24.72 2.77
N PHE A 87 9.81 23.71 3.32
CA PHE A 87 9.80 22.35 2.77
C PHE A 87 9.06 22.26 1.44
N ASP A 88 7.86 22.83 1.36
CA ASP A 88 7.01 22.81 0.17
C ASP A 88 6.15 24.07 0.07
N PRO A 89 6.59 25.06 -0.73
CA PRO A 89 5.87 26.32 -0.92
C PRO A 89 4.52 26.18 -1.62
N ASN A 90 4.24 25.04 -2.27
CA ASN A 90 2.95 24.78 -2.93
C ASN A 90 1.84 24.41 -1.94
N LEU A 91 2.18 24.13 -0.68
CA LEU A 91 1.18 23.78 0.32
C LEU A 91 0.38 25.02 0.76
N SER A 92 -0.93 24.84 0.95
CA SER A 92 -1.81 25.90 1.46
C SER A 92 -1.33 26.44 2.81
N HIS A 93 -1.37 27.77 2.97
CA HIS A 93 -1.09 28.46 4.24
C HIS A 93 -2.06 28.09 5.37
N ALA A 94 -3.18 27.44 5.07
CA ALA A 94 -4.08 26.89 6.08
C ALA A 94 -3.46 25.72 6.88
N PHE A 95 -2.39 25.08 6.38
CA PHE A 95 -1.67 24.06 7.13
C PHE A 95 -0.60 24.71 8.02
N THR A 96 -0.70 24.48 9.32
CA THR A 96 0.16 25.10 10.34
C THR A 96 1.08 24.09 11.04
N LYS A 97 0.91 22.81 10.78
CA LYS A 97 1.73 21.72 11.33
C LYS A 97 1.84 20.58 10.33
N GLY A 98 3.02 19.94 10.26
CA GLY A 98 3.28 18.75 9.48
C GLY A 98 3.99 17.67 10.27
N ILE A 99 3.78 16.41 9.89
CA ILE A 99 4.56 15.26 10.33
C ILE A 99 5.17 14.60 9.10
N LEU A 100 6.48 14.65 9.00
CA LEU A 100 7.25 14.00 7.93
C LEU A 100 7.77 12.64 8.41
N ILE A 101 7.58 11.61 7.57
CA ILE A 101 8.21 10.29 7.70
C ILE A 101 9.22 10.18 6.55
N GLU A 102 10.49 10.43 6.79
CA GLU A 102 11.54 10.45 5.76
C GLU A 102 11.82 9.06 5.17
N GLU A 103 11.64 7.99 5.97
CA GLU A 103 11.92 6.62 5.55
C GLU A 103 10.90 6.03 4.55
N ASN A 104 9.82 6.76 4.25
CA ASN A 104 8.81 6.33 3.30
C ASN A 104 9.25 6.59 1.85
N GLY A 105 8.76 5.73 0.96
CA GLY A 105 8.91 5.89 -0.49
C GLY A 105 7.60 5.63 -1.21
N HIS A 106 7.58 6.00 -2.49
CA HIS A 106 6.45 5.72 -3.38
C HIS A 106 6.93 5.44 -4.79
N THR A 107 6.07 4.87 -5.61
CA THR A 107 6.30 4.78 -7.05
C THR A 107 5.49 5.87 -7.76
N ILE A 108 6.11 6.51 -8.74
CA ILE A 108 5.45 7.53 -9.57
C ILE A 108 4.60 6.91 -10.69
N ASN A 109 4.84 5.63 -11.01
CA ASN A 109 4.09 4.88 -12.03
C ASN A 109 3.98 3.40 -11.62
N PRO A 110 2.92 3.00 -10.88
CA PRO A 110 2.73 1.61 -10.45
C PRO A 110 2.61 0.63 -11.62
N GLN A 111 1.93 1.01 -12.70
CA GLN A 111 1.77 0.16 -13.87
C GLN A 111 3.11 -0.07 -14.58
N GLY A 112 3.90 0.98 -14.74
CA GLY A 112 5.25 0.90 -15.30
C GLY A 112 6.14 -0.02 -14.47
N LEU A 113 6.12 0.13 -13.15
CA LEU A 113 6.88 -0.73 -12.23
C LEU A 113 6.51 -2.19 -12.39
N VAL A 114 5.21 -2.53 -12.34
CA VAL A 114 4.75 -3.93 -12.52
C VAL A 114 5.14 -4.47 -13.89
N THR A 115 5.04 -3.66 -14.95
CA THR A 115 5.43 -4.07 -16.31
C THR A 115 6.92 -4.40 -16.41
N LEU A 116 7.79 -3.59 -15.81
CA LEU A 116 9.25 -3.83 -15.83
C LEU A 116 9.62 -5.05 -14.98
N LEU A 117 9.03 -5.22 -13.80
CA LEU A 117 9.20 -6.41 -12.98
C LEU A 117 8.74 -7.68 -13.72
N PHE A 118 7.61 -7.62 -14.42
CA PHE A 118 7.11 -8.72 -15.24
C PHE A 118 8.09 -9.07 -16.39
N ARG A 119 8.60 -8.07 -17.11
CA ARG A 119 9.61 -8.28 -18.15
C ARG A 119 10.87 -8.95 -17.59
N ARG A 120 11.32 -8.50 -16.41
CA ARG A 120 12.45 -9.12 -15.72
C ARG A 120 12.19 -10.56 -15.34
N PHE A 121 10.98 -10.86 -14.83
CA PHE A 121 10.55 -12.23 -14.53
C PHE A 121 10.63 -13.14 -15.77
N ILE A 122 10.11 -12.70 -16.92
CA ILE A 122 10.17 -13.46 -18.17
C ILE A 122 11.62 -13.62 -18.64
N ALA A 123 12.44 -12.57 -18.57
CA ALA A 123 13.85 -12.64 -18.95
C ALA A 123 14.68 -13.62 -18.09
N ASN A 124 14.26 -13.83 -16.84
CA ASN A 124 14.85 -14.82 -15.94
C ASN A 124 14.31 -16.26 -16.13
N GLY A 125 13.54 -16.52 -17.21
CA GLY A 125 13.00 -17.84 -17.52
C GLY A 125 11.62 -18.13 -16.89
N GLY A 126 10.96 -17.11 -16.32
CA GLY A 126 9.59 -17.25 -15.82
C GLY A 126 8.59 -17.41 -16.96
N GLU A 127 7.54 -18.17 -16.73
CA GLU A 127 6.46 -18.40 -17.69
C GLU A 127 5.16 -17.72 -17.21
N PHE A 128 4.44 -17.10 -18.14
CA PHE A 128 3.13 -16.51 -17.88
C PHE A 128 2.03 -17.34 -18.52
N VAL A 129 1.10 -17.82 -17.70
CA VAL A 129 -0.09 -18.54 -18.15
C VAL A 129 -1.33 -17.69 -17.92
N SER A 130 -1.99 -17.28 -19.00
CA SER A 130 -3.25 -16.54 -18.92
C SER A 130 -4.41 -17.52 -18.68
N ALA A 131 -4.72 -17.79 -17.41
CA ALA A 131 -5.79 -18.69 -17.00
C ALA A 131 -6.37 -18.24 -15.66
N ARG A 132 -7.62 -18.61 -15.39
CA ARG A 132 -8.22 -18.46 -14.06
C ARG A 132 -7.91 -19.70 -13.22
N VAL A 133 -7.33 -19.53 -12.04
CA VAL A 133 -7.21 -20.58 -11.04
C VAL A 133 -8.59 -20.83 -10.42
N ILE A 134 -9.03 -22.08 -10.40
CA ILE A 134 -10.33 -22.51 -9.87
C ILE A 134 -10.21 -23.49 -8.70
N GLY A 135 -9.01 -24.03 -8.45
CA GLY A 135 -8.76 -24.96 -7.33
C GLY A 135 -7.34 -25.48 -7.30
N PHE A 136 -7.14 -26.49 -6.47
CA PHE A 136 -5.85 -27.13 -6.23
C PHE A 136 -6.00 -28.65 -6.23
N GLU A 137 -5.02 -29.38 -6.75
CA GLU A 137 -4.90 -30.82 -6.61
C GLU A 137 -3.93 -31.15 -5.49
N THR A 138 -4.38 -31.94 -4.51
CA THR A 138 -3.58 -32.31 -3.34
C THR A 138 -3.58 -33.84 -3.16
N GLU A 139 -2.46 -34.38 -2.69
CA GLU A 139 -2.34 -35.75 -2.21
C GLU A 139 -1.98 -35.69 -0.71
N GLY A 140 -2.95 -35.98 0.15
CA GLY A 140 -2.82 -35.71 1.57
C GLY A 140 -2.61 -34.22 1.86
N ARG A 141 -1.41 -33.85 2.33
CA ARG A 141 -1.04 -32.44 2.61
C ARG A 141 -0.11 -31.84 1.54
N ALA A 142 0.25 -32.59 0.54
CA ALA A 142 1.17 -32.15 -0.52
C ALA A 142 0.38 -31.57 -1.70
N LEU A 143 0.78 -30.40 -2.16
CA LEU A 143 0.29 -29.82 -3.41
C LEU A 143 0.87 -30.63 -4.60
N LYS A 144 0.03 -30.98 -5.58
CA LYS A 144 0.41 -31.68 -6.81
C LYS A 144 0.12 -30.85 -8.05
N GLY A 145 -0.85 -29.94 -7.97
CA GLY A 145 -1.21 -29.15 -9.12
C GLY A 145 -2.15 -27.98 -8.79
N ILE A 146 -2.24 -27.09 -9.74
CA ILE A 146 -3.19 -25.96 -9.74
C ILE A 146 -4.21 -26.23 -10.84
N THR A 147 -5.49 -26.31 -10.48
CA THR A 147 -6.60 -26.45 -11.43
C THR A 147 -6.94 -25.10 -11.99
N THR A 148 -6.89 -24.97 -13.31
CA THR A 148 -7.21 -23.74 -14.03
C THR A 148 -8.33 -23.97 -15.06
N THR A 149 -8.84 -22.86 -15.63
CA THR A 149 -9.79 -22.93 -16.77
C THR A 149 -9.19 -23.58 -18.02
N ASN A 150 -7.87 -23.71 -18.12
CA ASN A 150 -7.16 -24.30 -19.26
C ASN A 150 -6.60 -25.71 -18.98
N GLY A 151 -6.94 -26.30 -17.84
CA GLY A 151 -6.43 -27.59 -17.39
C GLY A 151 -5.62 -27.49 -16.11
N VAL A 152 -4.93 -28.57 -15.77
CA VAL A 152 -4.13 -28.67 -14.56
C VAL A 152 -2.67 -28.34 -14.86
N LEU A 153 -2.07 -27.51 -14.01
CA LEU A 153 -0.64 -27.23 -14.02
C LEU A 153 0.01 -27.98 -12.86
N ALA A 154 0.91 -28.92 -13.14
CA ALA A 154 1.68 -29.62 -12.12
C ALA A 154 2.67 -28.65 -11.46
N VAL A 155 2.65 -28.58 -10.14
CA VAL A 155 3.53 -27.69 -9.34
C VAL A 155 3.82 -28.32 -7.98
N ASP A 156 4.99 -28.01 -7.41
CA ASP A 156 5.39 -28.47 -6.09
C ASP A 156 5.00 -27.47 -4.99
N ALA A 157 4.83 -26.19 -5.34
CA ALA A 157 4.46 -25.12 -4.43
C ALA A 157 3.69 -24.01 -5.15
N ALA A 158 2.85 -23.27 -4.42
CA ALA A 158 2.11 -22.16 -4.96
C ALA A 158 2.03 -20.98 -3.96
N VAL A 159 2.03 -19.77 -4.49
CA VAL A 159 1.76 -18.55 -3.73
C VAL A 159 0.44 -17.97 -4.21
N VAL A 160 -0.54 -17.87 -3.31
CA VAL A 160 -1.83 -17.22 -3.59
C VAL A 160 -1.67 -15.72 -3.41
N ALA A 161 -1.55 -14.99 -4.52
CA ALA A 161 -1.40 -13.52 -4.57
C ALA A 161 -2.54 -12.89 -5.39
N ALA A 162 -3.78 -13.40 -5.23
CA ALA A 162 -4.95 -13.04 -6.04
C ALA A 162 -5.76 -11.86 -5.46
N GLY A 163 -5.17 -11.04 -4.59
CA GLY A 163 -5.81 -9.88 -3.99
C GLY A 163 -7.16 -10.25 -3.32
N ALA A 164 -8.23 -9.55 -3.67
CA ALA A 164 -9.57 -9.77 -3.13
C ALA A 164 -10.14 -11.19 -3.39
N HIS A 165 -9.62 -11.89 -4.40
CA HIS A 165 -10.05 -13.26 -4.74
C HIS A 165 -9.29 -14.34 -3.93
N SER A 166 -8.24 -13.98 -3.18
CA SER A 166 -7.44 -14.95 -2.40
C SER A 166 -8.26 -15.71 -1.37
N LYS A 167 -9.29 -15.10 -0.80
CA LYS A 167 -10.15 -15.74 0.21
C LYS A 167 -10.84 -17.00 -0.31
N SER A 168 -11.40 -16.96 -1.51
CA SER A 168 -12.08 -18.13 -2.10
C SER A 168 -11.12 -19.29 -2.36
N LEU A 169 -9.88 -18.98 -2.77
CA LEU A 169 -8.83 -19.97 -2.99
C LEU A 169 -8.34 -20.58 -1.67
N ALA A 170 -8.14 -19.77 -0.64
CA ALA A 170 -7.78 -20.25 0.70
C ALA A 170 -8.87 -21.15 1.28
N ASN A 171 -10.15 -20.75 1.16
CA ASN A 171 -11.27 -21.55 1.63
C ASN A 171 -11.36 -22.92 0.94
N SER A 172 -10.97 -23.04 -0.34
CA SER A 172 -10.93 -24.35 -1.04
C SER A 172 -9.89 -25.30 -0.46
N LEU A 173 -8.91 -24.78 0.30
CA LEU A 173 -7.89 -25.55 1.03
C LEU A 173 -8.25 -25.76 2.52
N GLY A 174 -9.41 -25.26 2.96
CA GLY A 174 -9.87 -25.35 4.34
C GLY A 174 -9.44 -24.20 5.24
N ASP A 175 -8.77 -23.18 4.71
CA ASP A 175 -8.29 -22.03 5.46
C ASP A 175 -9.30 -20.86 5.41
N ASP A 176 -9.89 -20.49 6.55
CA ASP A 176 -10.75 -19.30 6.67
C ASP A 176 -9.92 -18.05 7.00
N ILE A 177 -9.52 -17.31 5.98
CA ILE A 177 -8.81 -16.04 6.16
C ILE A 177 -9.79 -14.87 6.30
N PRO A 178 -9.59 -13.96 7.27
CA PRO A 178 -10.49 -12.82 7.51
C PRO A 178 -10.22 -11.68 6.52
N LEU A 179 -10.22 -12.00 5.22
CA LEU A 179 -10.04 -11.05 4.12
C LEU A 179 -11.40 -10.55 3.65
N ASP A 180 -11.54 -9.25 3.48
CA ASP A 180 -12.70 -8.60 2.88
C ASP A 180 -12.25 -7.60 1.82
N THR A 181 -13.18 -7.04 1.06
CA THR A 181 -12.91 -6.11 -0.03
C THR A 181 -13.11 -4.67 0.40
N GLU A 182 -12.20 -3.82 -0.04
CA GLU A 182 -12.29 -2.38 0.11
C GLU A 182 -12.02 -1.75 -1.27
N ARG A 183 -13.04 -1.09 -1.83
CA ARG A 183 -12.93 -0.40 -3.12
C ARG A 183 -12.47 1.03 -2.86
N GLY A 184 -11.26 1.36 -3.30
CA GLY A 184 -10.71 2.71 -3.22
C GLY A 184 -11.02 3.53 -4.47
N TYR A 185 -11.35 4.81 -4.27
CA TYR A 185 -11.58 5.78 -5.35
C TYR A 185 -10.48 6.82 -5.39
N HIS A 186 -10.16 7.25 -6.60
CA HIS A 186 -9.20 8.33 -6.82
C HIS A 186 -9.54 9.12 -8.09
N ILE A 187 -9.03 10.33 -8.14
CA ILE A 187 -9.01 11.15 -9.36
C ILE A 187 -7.56 11.45 -9.74
N VAL A 188 -7.32 11.73 -10.99
CA VAL A 188 -6.03 12.21 -11.50
C VAL A 188 -6.23 13.56 -12.17
N ILE A 189 -5.45 14.55 -11.75
CA ILE A 189 -5.40 15.88 -12.34
C ILE A 189 -4.15 15.91 -13.22
N ALA A 190 -4.33 15.84 -14.54
CA ALA A 190 -3.24 15.61 -15.48
C ALA A 190 -2.19 16.73 -15.51
N ASN A 191 -2.62 17.99 -15.40
CA ASN A 191 -1.74 19.15 -15.41
C ASN A 191 -2.10 20.06 -14.25
N PRO A 192 -1.71 19.71 -13.01
CA PRO A 192 -2.04 20.52 -11.86
C PRO A 192 -1.26 21.84 -11.88
N GLU A 193 -1.93 22.96 -11.59
CA GLU A 193 -1.27 24.27 -11.42
C GLU A 193 -0.31 24.27 -10.23
N ALA A 194 -0.64 23.47 -9.19
CA ALA A 194 0.22 23.22 -8.03
C ALA A 194 0.06 21.75 -7.59
N ALA A 195 1.17 21.15 -7.18
CA ALA A 195 1.19 19.82 -6.59
C ALA A 195 2.15 19.80 -5.40
N PRO A 196 1.89 18.99 -4.37
CA PRO A 196 2.85 18.79 -3.31
C PRO A 196 4.11 18.14 -3.85
N ARG A 197 5.24 18.44 -3.24
CA ARG A 197 6.54 17.89 -3.62
C ARG A 197 6.62 16.37 -3.43
N ILE A 198 5.99 15.86 -2.38
CA ILE A 198 5.95 14.44 -2.01
C ILE A 198 4.51 14.03 -1.68
N PRO A 199 4.21 12.72 -1.57
CA PRO A 199 2.89 12.26 -1.12
C PRO A 199 2.49 12.95 0.18
N THR A 200 1.40 13.71 0.14
CA THR A 200 0.94 14.54 1.26
C THR A 200 -0.50 14.19 1.62
N THR A 201 -0.71 13.81 2.88
CA THR A 201 -2.03 13.54 3.45
C THR A 201 -2.58 14.77 4.15
N ASP A 202 -3.75 15.26 3.75
CA ASP A 202 -4.56 16.17 4.57
C ASP A 202 -5.29 15.36 5.65
N ALA A 203 -4.85 15.49 6.89
CA ALA A 203 -5.41 14.75 8.02
C ALA A 203 -6.90 15.08 8.27
N SER A 204 -7.31 16.32 8.03
CA SER A 204 -8.70 16.78 8.19
C SER A 204 -9.58 16.38 7.00
N GLY A 205 -9.04 16.53 5.78
CA GLY A 205 -9.72 16.17 4.53
C GLY A 205 -9.78 14.66 4.27
N LYS A 206 -8.99 13.85 5.00
CA LYS A 206 -8.93 12.38 4.87
C LYS A 206 -8.59 11.90 3.46
N PHE A 207 -7.73 12.63 2.75
CA PHE A 207 -7.23 12.24 1.44
C PHE A 207 -5.71 12.39 1.37
N ILE A 208 -5.13 11.69 0.40
CA ILE A 208 -3.72 11.81 0.04
C ILE A 208 -3.61 12.36 -1.38
N ALA A 209 -2.74 13.35 -1.56
CA ALA A 209 -2.32 13.87 -2.84
C ALA A 209 -0.92 13.36 -3.16
N THR A 210 -0.77 12.62 -4.25
CA THR A 210 0.49 11.97 -4.64
C THR A 210 0.91 12.46 -6.02
N PRO A 211 2.09 13.11 -6.16
CA PRO A 211 2.64 13.45 -7.46
C PRO A 211 3.05 12.16 -8.19
N MET A 212 2.53 12.01 -9.42
CA MET A 212 2.73 10.83 -10.25
C MET A 212 3.14 11.25 -11.67
N GLU A 213 3.62 10.32 -12.47
CA GLU A 213 3.99 10.57 -13.86
C GLU A 213 2.80 11.10 -14.70
N MET A 214 1.58 10.59 -14.43
CA MET A 214 0.36 11.01 -15.13
C MET A 214 -0.26 12.30 -14.57
N GLY A 215 0.32 12.93 -13.56
CA GLY A 215 -0.20 14.12 -12.89
C GLY A 215 -0.38 13.92 -11.39
N LEU A 216 -1.26 14.70 -10.77
CA LEU A 216 -1.55 14.61 -9.34
C LEU A 216 -2.67 13.61 -9.08
N ARG A 217 -2.36 12.51 -8.41
CA ARG A 217 -3.37 11.53 -7.96
C ARG A 217 -3.88 11.90 -6.57
N VAL A 218 -5.19 12.10 -6.45
CA VAL A 218 -5.87 12.37 -5.17
C VAL A 218 -6.78 11.20 -4.82
N ALA A 219 -6.57 10.58 -3.67
CA ALA A 219 -7.29 9.41 -3.21
C ALA A 219 -7.65 9.53 -1.72
N GLY A 220 -8.82 9.01 -1.31
CA GLY A 220 -9.23 9.10 0.11
C GLY A 220 -10.57 8.43 0.41
N THR A 221 -11.40 8.22 -0.60
CA THR A 221 -12.72 7.59 -0.44
C THR A 221 -12.62 6.08 -0.64
N VAL A 222 -13.29 5.32 0.22
CA VAL A 222 -13.38 3.86 0.16
C VAL A 222 -14.81 3.39 0.36
N GLU A 223 -15.12 2.21 -0.19
CA GLU A 223 -16.41 1.57 -0.10
C GLU A 223 -16.26 0.08 0.24
N PHE A 224 -17.08 -0.41 1.14
CA PHE A 224 -17.17 -1.84 1.51
C PHE A 224 -18.40 -2.47 0.80
N ALA A 225 -18.25 -2.80 -0.48
CA ALA A 225 -19.35 -3.29 -1.33
C ALA A 225 -19.18 -4.74 -1.81
N GLY A 226 -18.18 -5.48 -1.31
CA GLY A 226 -17.88 -6.82 -1.77
C GLY A 226 -17.26 -6.82 -3.18
N LEU A 227 -17.33 -7.98 -3.87
CA LEU A 227 -16.79 -8.18 -5.22
C LEU A 227 -17.76 -7.82 -6.35
N THR A 228 -19.02 -7.53 -6.03
CA THR A 228 -20.02 -7.09 -7.02
C THR A 228 -19.77 -5.66 -7.46
N ALA A 229 -19.78 -5.45 -8.77
CA ALA A 229 -19.65 -4.13 -9.38
C ALA A 229 -20.97 -3.34 -9.24
#